data_5eccd633eabeb22feef13078767f6f07
#
_entry.id   5eccd633eabeb22feef13078767f6f07
#
_cell.length_a   1.000
_cell.length_b   1.000
_cell.length_c   1.000
_cell.angle_alpha   90.00
_cell.angle_beta   90.00
_cell.angle_gamma   90.00
#
_symmetry.space_group_name_H-M   'P 1'
#
loop_
_entity.id
_entity.type
_entity.pdbx_description
1 polymer ?
#
loop_
_entity_poly.entity_id
_entity_poly.type
_entity_poly.pdbx_seq_one_letter_code
_entity_poly.pdbx_strand_id
1 'polypeptide(L)'
;SMEKLLAEPFLLREQGSGSRKCMENYFLQTGIREQDLHVAARLNDQEAVKRLVSCGLGVSIISAKAAENDCQEGKLLSFSLPGLGAARNLYLVWRNQFILSEQITRFMGYVQELYEREGKINKINAQML
;
A
#
# COMPACT_ATOMS: atom_id res chain seq x y z
N SER A 1 -18.13 -3.74 11.79
CA SER A 1 -17.32 -4.37 12.85
C SER A 1 -16.25 -5.26 12.21
N MET A 2 -15.21 -5.58 12.97
CA MET A 2 -14.15 -6.50 12.50
C MET A 2 -14.71 -7.88 12.15
N GLU A 3 -15.64 -8.40 12.93
CA GLU A 3 -16.32 -9.68 12.64
C GLU A 3 -16.98 -9.72 11.26
N LYS A 4 -17.66 -8.63 10.87
CA LYS A 4 -18.24 -8.54 9.52
C LYS A 4 -17.19 -8.54 8.44
N LEU A 5 -16.06 -7.86 8.67
CA LEU A 5 -14.95 -7.85 7.73
C LEU A 5 -14.34 -9.23 7.55
N LEU A 6 -14.14 -9.97 8.66
CA LEU A 6 -13.56 -11.32 8.62
C LEU A 6 -14.49 -12.38 7.98
N ALA A 7 -15.79 -12.12 7.93
CA ALA A 7 -16.74 -12.97 7.26
C ALA A 7 -16.71 -12.85 5.73
N GLU A 8 -16.12 -11.76 5.20
CA GLU A 8 -16.06 -11.52 3.75
C GLU A 8 -14.92 -12.30 3.09
N PRO A 9 -15.06 -12.66 1.80
CA PRO A 9 -13.96 -13.20 1.02
C PRO A 9 -12.84 -12.17 0.85
N PHE A 10 -11.60 -12.54 1.16
CA PHE A 10 -10.45 -11.66 1.02
C PHE A 10 -9.73 -11.86 -0.32
N LEU A 11 -9.49 -10.77 -1.01
CA LEU A 11 -8.62 -10.68 -2.18
C LEU A 11 -7.28 -10.10 -1.73
N LEU A 12 -6.26 -10.93 -1.68
CA LEU A 12 -4.96 -10.56 -1.14
C LEU A 12 -3.97 -10.23 -2.24
N ARG A 13 -3.08 -9.28 -1.94
CA ARG A 13 -1.90 -9.07 -2.76
C ARG A 13 -0.89 -10.20 -2.52
N GLU A 14 0.01 -10.36 -3.47
CA GLU A 14 1.14 -11.29 -3.37
C GLU A 14 2.02 -11.01 -2.15
N GLN A 15 2.74 -12.03 -1.69
CA GLN A 15 3.78 -11.85 -0.68
C GLN A 15 4.87 -10.89 -1.18
N GLY A 16 5.36 -10.03 -0.30
CA GLY A 16 6.34 -9.01 -0.64
C GLY A 16 5.74 -7.67 -1.09
N SER A 17 4.43 -7.60 -1.42
CA SER A 17 3.81 -6.30 -1.69
C SER A 17 3.69 -5.46 -0.42
N GLY A 18 3.89 -4.15 -0.57
CA GLY A 18 3.79 -3.23 0.57
C GLY A 18 2.39 -3.20 1.21
N SER A 19 1.31 -3.36 0.42
CA SER A 19 -0.06 -3.44 0.94
C SER A 19 -0.27 -4.71 1.75
N ARG A 20 0.27 -5.84 1.26
CA ARG A 20 0.22 -7.10 1.96
C ARG A 20 0.92 -7.02 3.32
N LYS A 21 2.13 -6.48 3.35
CA LYS A 21 2.91 -6.31 4.59
C LYS A 21 2.20 -5.40 5.61
N CYS A 22 1.55 -4.32 5.15
CA CYS A 22 0.76 -3.46 6.05
C CYS A 22 -0.42 -4.22 6.66
N MET A 23 -1.14 -4.99 5.85
CA MET A 23 -2.25 -5.82 6.30
C MET A 23 -1.80 -6.88 7.33
N GLU A 24 -0.73 -7.59 7.04
CA GLU A 24 -0.16 -8.62 7.93
C GLU A 24 0.25 -8.03 9.28
N ASN A 25 0.92 -6.88 9.26
CA ASN A 25 1.30 -6.19 10.51
C ASN A 25 0.08 -5.76 11.33
N TYR A 26 -0.96 -5.24 10.66
CA TYR A 26 -2.20 -4.87 11.33
C TYR A 26 -2.89 -6.08 11.96
N PHE A 27 -3.03 -7.15 11.23
CA PHE A 27 -3.66 -8.36 11.72
C PHE A 27 -2.86 -8.99 12.86
N LEU A 28 -1.54 -8.98 12.78
CA LEU A 28 -0.68 -9.45 13.86
C LEU A 28 -0.93 -8.65 15.17
N GLN A 29 -1.06 -7.32 15.07
CA GLN A 29 -1.34 -6.46 16.24
C GLN A 29 -2.73 -6.69 16.83
N THR A 30 -3.69 -7.12 16.01
CA THR A 30 -5.07 -7.41 16.44
C THR A 30 -5.31 -8.88 16.77
N GLY A 31 -4.26 -9.71 16.71
CA GLY A 31 -4.35 -11.14 17.02
C GLY A 31 -5.00 -11.98 15.90
N ILE A 32 -5.22 -11.40 14.73
CA ILE A 32 -5.79 -12.08 13.56
C ILE A 32 -4.67 -12.71 12.75
N ARG A 33 -4.83 -13.96 12.33
CA ARG A 33 -3.88 -14.68 11.48
C ARG A 33 -4.48 -14.85 10.09
N GLU A 34 -3.64 -15.03 9.09
CA GLU A 34 -4.11 -15.27 7.73
C GLU A 34 -5.02 -16.48 7.60
N GLN A 35 -4.78 -17.51 8.40
CA GLN A 35 -5.63 -18.72 8.44
C GLN A 35 -7.05 -18.44 8.95
N ASP A 36 -7.25 -17.33 9.62
CA ASP A 36 -8.56 -16.91 10.15
C ASP A 36 -9.36 -16.15 9.06
N LEU A 37 -8.75 -15.87 7.89
CA LEU A 37 -9.35 -15.17 6.77
C LEU A 37 -9.90 -16.16 5.73
N HIS A 38 -11.06 -15.86 5.19
CA HIS A 38 -11.56 -16.54 4.00
C HIS A 38 -10.87 -15.97 2.74
N VAL A 39 -9.69 -16.49 2.38
CA VAL A 39 -8.92 -16.02 1.23
C VAL A 39 -9.49 -16.60 -0.07
N ALA A 40 -10.18 -15.76 -0.85
CA ALA A 40 -10.76 -16.13 -2.14
C ALA A 40 -9.71 -16.16 -3.27
N ALA A 41 -8.76 -15.22 -3.28
CA ALA A 41 -7.70 -15.19 -4.28
C ALA A 41 -6.46 -14.44 -3.80
N ARG A 42 -5.31 -14.75 -4.43
CA ARG A 42 -4.06 -13.99 -4.32
C ARG A 42 -3.65 -13.48 -5.68
N LEU A 43 -3.35 -12.19 -5.78
CA LEU A 43 -3.09 -11.50 -7.05
C LEU A 43 -1.82 -10.64 -6.93
N ASN A 44 -1.07 -10.58 -8.00
CA ASN A 44 0.13 -9.75 -8.12
C ASN A 44 -0.14 -8.39 -8.78
N ASP A 45 -1.37 -8.15 -9.22
CA ASP A 45 -1.80 -6.89 -9.83
C ASP A 45 -2.84 -6.19 -8.96
N GLN A 46 -2.56 -4.93 -8.62
CA GLN A 46 -3.45 -4.10 -7.80
C GLN A 46 -4.72 -3.69 -8.54
N GLU A 47 -4.63 -3.46 -9.85
CA GLU A 47 -5.79 -3.11 -10.67
C GLU A 47 -6.75 -4.31 -10.76
N ALA A 48 -6.21 -5.52 -10.90
CA ALA A 48 -7.02 -6.74 -10.86
C ALA A 48 -7.74 -6.90 -9.51
N VAL A 49 -7.06 -6.63 -8.38
CA VAL A 49 -7.71 -6.63 -7.06
C VAL A 49 -8.88 -5.65 -7.03
N LYS A 50 -8.69 -4.40 -7.45
CA LYS A 50 -9.74 -3.37 -7.46
C LYS A 50 -10.94 -3.78 -8.31
N ARG A 51 -10.68 -4.33 -9.50
CA ARG A 51 -11.75 -4.84 -10.39
C ARG A 51 -12.56 -5.96 -9.76
N LEU A 52 -11.91 -6.92 -9.13
CA LEU A 52 -12.63 -8.02 -8.47
C LEU A 52 -13.46 -7.52 -7.27
N VAL A 53 -12.94 -6.55 -6.50
CA VAL A 53 -13.71 -5.90 -5.43
C VAL A 53 -14.93 -5.16 -6.02
N SER A 54 -14.77 -4.41 -7.10
CA SER A 54 -15.87 -3.69 -7.74
C SER A 54 -16.94 -4.62 -8.32
N CYS A 55 -16.58 -5.86 -8.65
CA CYS A 55 -17.51 -6.92 -9.06
C CYS A 55 -18.18 -7.62 -7.87
N GLY A 56 -17.93 -7.22 -6.63
CA GLY A 56 -18.53 -7.81 -5.44
C GLY A 56 -17.95 -9.17 -5.04
N LEU A 57 -16.75 -9.53 -5.53
CA LEU A 57 -16.13 -10.83 -5.26
C LEU A 57 -15.39 -10.88 -3.92
N GLY A 58 -15.40 -9.81 -3.15
CA GLY A 58 -14.81 -9.77 -1.83
C GLY A 58 -14.28 -8.40 -1.45
N VAL A 59 -13.43 -8.40 -0.42
CA VAL A 59 -12.80 -7.20 0.14
C VAL A 59 -11.28 -7.27 0.05
N SER A 60 -10.62 -6.13 0.10
CA SER A 60 -9.16 -6.07 0.14
C SER A 60 -8.67 -4.92 1.00
N ILE A 61 -7.45 -5.03 1.50
CA ILE A 61 -6.76 -3.93 2.19
C ILE A 61 -5.65 -3.42 1.27
N ILE A 62 -5.83 -2.22 0.77
CA ILE A 62 -4.90 -1.55 -0.14
C ILE A 62 -4.63 -0.11 0.30
N SER A 63 -3.69 0.56 -0.35
CA SER A 63 -3.43 1.98 -0.09
C SER A 63 -4.67 2.83 -0.45
N ALA A 64 -5.06 3.75 0.43
CA ALA A 64 -6.13 4.70 0.16
C ALA A 64 -5.87 5.51 -1.12
N LYS A 65 -4.60 5.91 -1.36
CA LYS A 65 -4.19 6.62 -2.58
C LYS A 65 -4.43 5.80 -3.85
N ALA A 66 -4.26 4.49 -3.77
CA ALA A 66 -4.49 3.60 -4.92
C ALA A 66 -5.98 3.40 -5.24
N ALA A 67 -6.85 3.53 -4.24
CA ALA A 67 -8.30 3.40 -4.41
C ALA A 67 -9.01 4.74 -4.67
N GLU A 68 -8.30 5.87 -4.54
CA GLU A 68 -8.88 7.21 -4.51
C GLU A 68 -9.79 7.50 -5.71
N ASN A 69 -9.28 7.30 -6.93
CA ASN A 69 -10.04 7.57 -8.15
C ASN A 69 -11.28 6.66 -8.27
N ASP A 70 -11.11 5.37 -8.00
CA ASP A 70 -12.23 4.41 -8.09
C ASP A 70 -13.31 4.69 -7.03
N CYS A 71 -12.92 5.21 -5.86
CA CYS A 71 -13.86 5.65 -4.84
C CYS A 71 -14.58 6.95 -5.25
N GLN A 72 -13.88 7.92 -5.86
CA GLN A 72 -14.48 9.15 -6.37
C GLN A 72 -15.47 8.87 -7.51
N GLU A 73 -15.16 7.89 -8.34
CA GLU A 73 -16.04 7.43 -9.42
C GLU A 73 -17.20 6.52 -8.94
N GLY A 74 -17.25 6.22 -7.64
CA GLY A 74 -18.29 5.35 -7.05
C GLY A 74 -18.15 3.86 -7.40
N LYS A 75 -17.01 3.44 -7.96
CA LYS A 75 -16.73 2.03 -8.29
C LYS A 75 -16.36 1.21 -7.07
N LEU A 76 -15.80 1.85 -6.06
CA LEU A 76 -15.37 1.22 -4.81
C LEU A 76 -15.89 2.00 -3.61
N LEU A 77 -16.11 1.28 -2.52
CA LEU A 77 -16.31 1.86 -1.19
C LEU A 77 -15.07 1.62 -0.35
N SER A 78 -14.60 2.66 0.34
CA SER A 78 -13.46 2.56 1.24
C SER A 78 -13.85 2.86 2.68
N PHE A 79 -13.25 2.13 3.60
CA PHE A 79 -13.45 2.27 5.04
C PHE A 79 -12.10 2.31 5.74
N SER A 80 -11.96 3.21 6.70
CA SER A 80 -10.78 3.24 7.56
C SER A 80 -10.87 2.15 8.62
N LEU A 81 -9.77 1.44 8.83
CA LEU A 81 -9.64 0.50 9.94
C LEU A 81 -8.96 1.21 11.12
N PRO A 82 -9.56 1.17 12.32
CA PRO A 82 -8.96 1.78 13.51
C PRO A 82 -7.57 1.20 13.77
N GLY A 83 -6.57 2.05 13.96
CA GLY A 83 -5.19 1.62 14.21
C GLY A 83 -4.39 1.23 12.95
N LEU A 84 -4.99 1.17 11.77
CA LEU A 84 -4.28 0.95 10.50
C LEU A 84 -3.72 2.27 9.92
N GLY A 85 -3.29 3.17 10.74
CA GLY A 85 -2.73 4.46 10.34
C GLY A 85 -1.24 4.40 9.99
N ALA A 86 -0.84 3.57 9.04
CA ALA A 86 0.57 3.50 8.65
C ALA A 86 0.83 4.33 7.38
N ALA A 87 1.34 5.52 7.55
CA ALA A 87 2.11 6.15 6.48
C ALA A 87 3.31 5.24 6.15
N ARG A 88 3.47 4.89 4.88
CA ARG A 88 4.61 4.11 4.42
C ARG A 88 5.70 5.05 3.94
N ASN A 89 6.92 4.78 4.35
CA ASN A 89 8.07 5.44 3.78
C ASN A 89 8.35 4.87 2.39
N LEU A 90 8.62 5.74 1.45
CA LEU A 90 9.21 5.39 0.16
C LEU A 90 10.68 5.77 0.20
N TYR A 91 11.53 4.93 -0.36
CA TYR A 91 12.96 5.12 -0.35
C TYR A 91 13.47 5.22 -1.78
N LEU A 92 14.32 6.22 -2.03
CA LEU A 92 15.19 6.23 -3.21
C LEU A 92 16.44 5.45 -2.84
N VAL A 93 16.71 4.38 -3.58
CA VAL A 93 17.84 3.48 -3.31
C VAL A 93 18.73 3.41 -4.55
N TRP A 94 20.03 3.56 -4.36
CA TRP A 94 21.01 3.38 -5.44
C TRP A 94 22.26 2.70 -4.92
N ARG A 95 23.05 2.15 -5.84
CA ARG A 95 24.27 1.43 -5.50
C ARG A 95 25.34 2.42 -5.06
N ASN A 96 25.97 2.23 -3.91
CA ASN A 96 26.93 3.17 -3.30
C ASN A 96 28.15 3.48 -4.21
N GLN A 97 28.57 2.53 -5.05
CA GLN A 97 29.70 2.70 -5.97
C GLN A 97 29.28 3.27 -7.35
N PHE A 98 28.04 3.68 -7.51
CA PHE A 98 27.54 4.16 -8.80
C PHE A 98 27.62 5.68 -8.87
N ILE A 99 28.34 6.18 -9.88
CA ILE A 99 28.33 7.62 -10.20
C ILE A 99 26.98 7.89 -10.86
N LEU A 100 26.14 8.65 -10.14
CA LEU A 100 24.82 9.02 -10.65
C LEU A 100 24.97 9.94 -11.86
N SER A 101 24.24 9.66 -12.92
CA SER A 101 24.16 10.58 -14.05
C SER A 101 23.47 11.88 -13.66
N GLU A 102 23.75 12.95 -14.41
CA GLU A 102 23.11 14.26 -14.17
C GLU A 102 21.56 14.15 -14.18
N GLN A 103 21.01 13.34 -15.07
CA GLN A 103 19.56 13.12 -15.17
C GLN A 103 19.00 12.49 -13.88
N ILE A 104 19.68 11.50 -13.32
CA ILE A 104 19.26 10.86 -12.06
C ILE A 104 19.34 11.87 -10.91
N THR A 105 20.41 12.65 -10.84
CA THR A 105 20.60 13.68 -9.80
C THR A 105 19.51 14.75 -9.90
N ARG A 106 19.17 15.20 -11.09
CA ARG A 106 18.07 16.15 -11.32
C ARG A 106 16.71 15.55 -10.93
N PHE A 107 16.46 14.31 -11.29
CA PHE A 107 15.23 13.61 -10.90
C PHE A 107 15.10 13.51 -9.37
N MET A 108 16.17 13.16 -8.67
CA MET A 108 16.20 13.09 -7.20
C MET A 108 15.89 14.45 -6.57
N GLY A 109 16.50 15.53 -7.09
CA GLY A 109 16.22 16.89 -6.65
C GLY A 109 14.76 17.29 -6.86
N TYR A 110 14.20 16.98 -8.03
CA TYR A 110 12.79 17.25 -8.32
C TYR A 110 11.84 16.49 -7.39
N VAL A 111 12.09 15.21 -7.15
CA VAL A 111 11.30 14.41 -6.21
C VAL A 111 11.38 15.00 -4.81
N GLN A 112 12.56 15.40 -4.36
CA GLN A 112 12.77 16.02 -3.07
C GLN A 112 11.96 17.31 -2.93
N GLU A 113 12.09 18.24 -3.87
CA GLU A 113 11.34 19.50 -3.86
C GLU A 113 9.82 19.28 -3.88
N LEU A 114 9.33 18.34 -4.70
CA LEU A 114 7.91 18.03 -4.80
C LEU A 114 7.34 17.58 -3.45
N TYR A 115 8.05 16.68 -2.78
CA TYR A 115 7.60 16.14 -1.52
C TYR A 115 7.78 17.11 -0.34
N GLU A 116 8.81 17.94 -0.34
CA GLU A 116 8.98 19.01 0.65
C GLU A 116 7.86 20.05 0.58
N ARG A 117 7.45 20.47 -0.63
CA ARG A 117 6.31 21.38 -0.84
C ARG A 117 5.00 20.81 -0.32
N GLU A 118 4.81 19.50 -0.41
CA GLU A 118 3.60 18.83 0.09
C GLU A 118 3.65 18.55 1.60
N GLY A 119 4.71 18.94 2.31
CA GLY A 119 4.88 18.68 3.75
C GLY A 119 4.96 17.20 4.12
N LYS A 120 5.24 16.33 3.15
CA LYS A 120 5.18 14.88 3.27
C LYS A 120 6.53 14.20 3.47
N ILE A 121 7.61 14.96 3.55
CA ILE A 121 8.92 14.39 3.84
C ILE A 121 9.39 14.76 5.25
N ASN A 122 9.50 13.75 6.10
CA ASN A 122 10.48 13.73 7.16
C ASN A 122 11.78 13.20 6.54
N LYS A 123 12.70 14.11 6.18
CA LYS A 123 14.09 13.86 5.72
C LYS A 123 14.30 12.62 4.85
N ILE A 124 14.75 12.81 3.63
CA ILE A 124 15.37 11.74 2.84
C ILE A 124 16.60 11.27 3.62
N ASN A 125 16.47 10.21 4.38
CA ASN A 125 17.63 9.48 4.89
C ASN A 125 18.18 8.66 3.72
N ALA A 126 19.21 9.18 3.07
CA ALA A 126 20.08 8.38 2.22
C ALA A 126 20.77 7.36 3.13
N GLN A 127 20.16 6.19 3.33
CA GLN A 127 20.87 5.07 3.95
C GLN A 127 21.77 4.45 2.87
N MET A 128 23.06 4.68 3.03
CA MET A 128 24.08 3.92 2.35
C MET A 128 24.03 2.47 2.89
N LEU A 129 23.64 1.56 2.05
CA LEU A 129 23.83 0.13 2.27
C LEU A 129 25.20 -0.29 1.72
#